data_12375fd198686539a1ac6c9bc9660700
#
_entry.id   12375fd198686539a1ac6c9bc9660700
#
_cell.length_a   1.000
_cell.length_b   1.000
_cell.length_c   1.000
_cell.angle_alpha   90.00
_cell.angle_beta   90.00
_cell.angle_gamma   90.00
#
_symmetry.space_group_name_H-M   'P 1'
#
loop_
_entity.id
_entity.type
_entity.pdbx_description
1 polymer ?
#
loop_
_entity_poly.entity_id
_entity_poly.type
_entity_poly.pdbx_seq_one_letter_code
_entity_poly.pdbx_strand_id
1 'polypeptide(L)'
;LNRIQFVLLRLCIMKISCPNPDCKQQLSGPKSYIGKQVACPICGFEFIWTDFFRSTCSFVIYDLETTGLYPDEDEFIQIAAVRYENGCLAAEDMFFSFARPRRSISSFIESYTGIGNRHVAGAPRPEEVLCRFSQWAGEATLIAHNGKRFDSKFLAATCQRHGLPTRQVDCIDSIHISKMLFGNTRGTGHSLDHVKSRLGLRETNLRRHDARGDVDILGRAVVSMSQRLGLDPSLNGVPRHQTMLPRV
;
A
#
# COMPACT_ATOMS: atom_id res chain seq x y z
N LEU A 1 2.91 -61.91 -10.21
CA LEU A 1 3.11 -60.67 -10.96
C LEU A 1 2.54 -59.51 -10.15
N ASN A 2 3.37 -58.98 -9.23
CA ASN A 2 3.03 -57.83 -8.42
C ASN A 2 3.22 -56.56 -9.20
N ARG A 3 2.13 -55.86 -9.50
CA ARG A 3 2.18 -54.44 -9.95
C ARG A 3 2.48 -53.58 -8.74
N ILE A 4 3.69 -53.08 -8.63
CA ILE A 4 4.06 -51.99 -7.73
C ILE A 4 3.41 -50.73 -8.29
N GLN A 5 2.38 -50.26 -7.63
CA GLN A 5 1.71 -49.00 -7.89
C GLN A 5 2.63 -47.87 -7.40
N PHE A 6 3.38 -47.24 -8.32
CA PHE A 6 4.06 -45.99 -8.03
C PHE A 6 3.00 -44.91 -7.80
N VAL A 7 2.70 -44.62 -6.55
CA VAL A 7 2.00 -43.42 -6.16
C VAL A 7 2.94 -42.26 -6.38
N LEU A 8 2.82 -41.61 -7.53
CA LEU A 8 3.42 -40.30 -7.79
C LEU A 8 2.80 -39.32 -6.78
N LEU A 9 3.45 -39.10 -5.65
CA LEU A 9 3.28 -37.93 -4.81
C LEU A 9 3.56 -36.73 -5.70
N ARG A 10 2.53 -36.13 -6.28
CA ARG A 10 2.61 -34.80 -6.87
C ARG A 10 3.03 -33.87 -5.72
N LEU A 11 4.34 -33.59 -5.62
CA LEU A 11 4.86 -32.52 -4.79
C LEU A 11 4.16 -31.26 -5.27
N CYS A 12 3.21 -30.77 -4.48
CA CYS A 12 2.58 -29.47 -4.73
C CYS A 12 3.68 -28.40 -4.66
N ILE A 13 4.22 -28.04 -5.80
CA ILE A 13 5.20 -26.96 -5.94
C ILE A 13 4.43 -25.66 -5.85
N MET A 14 4.81 -24.80 -4.93
CA MET A 14 4.33 -23.45 -4.82
C MET A 14 5.26 -22.50 -5.58
N LYS A 15 4.67 -21.49 -6.19
CA LYS A 15 5.41 -20.39 -6.84
C LYS A 15 5.10 -19.10 -6.09
N ILE A 16 6.12 -18.35 -5.75
CA ILE A 16 6.02 -17.02 -5.16
C ILE A 16 6.98 -16.07 -5.86
N SER A 17 6.69 -14.79 -5.88
CA SER A 17 7.65 -13.79 -6.30
C SER A 17 8.65 -13.51 -5.18
N CYS A 18 9.90 -13.28 -5.52
CA CYS A 18 10.90 -12.85 -4.56
C CYS A 18 10.40 -11.57 -3.85
N PRO A 19 10.40 -11.55 -2.52
CA PRO A 19 9.92 -10.42 -1.74
C PRO A 19 10.78 -9.17 -1.81
N ASN A 20 12.01 -9.29 -2.28
CA ASN A 20 12.81 -8.13 -2.60
C ASN A 20 12.17 -7.43 -3.81
N PRO A 21 11.62 -6.21 -3.64
CA PRO A 21 10.91 -5.51 -4.71
C PRO A 21 11.80 -5.18 -5.92
N ASP A 22 13.11 -5.18 -5.72
CA ASP A 22 14.09 -4.93 -6.78
C ASP A 22 14.50 -6.21 -7.54
N CYS A 23 14.11 -7.39 -7.04
CA CYS A 23 14.49 -8.68 -7.62
C CYS A 23 13.47 -9.22 -8.61
N LYS A 24 12.18 -9.18 -8.27
CA LYS A 24 11.03 -9.67 -9.07
C LYS A 24 11.15 -11.13 -9.58
N GLN A 25 12.10 -11.90 -9.06
CA GLN A 25 12.33 -13.29 -9.48
C GLN A 25 11.20 -14.20 -9.00
N GLN A 26 10.68 -15.07 -9.90
CA GLN A 26 9.77 -16.13 -9.52
C GLN A 26 10.55 -17.27 -8.85
N LEU A 27 10.13 -17.63 -7.65
CA LEU A 27 10.71 -18.70 -6.86
C LEU A 27 9.73 -19.88 -6.82
N SER A 28 10.27 -21.09 -6.84
CA SER A 28 9.47 -22.31 -6.74
C SER A 28 9.97 -23.17 -5.58
N GLY A 29 9.07 -23.68 -4.76
CA GLY A 29 9.45 -24.51 -3.63
C GLY A 29 8.30 -25.41 -3.14
N PRO A 30 8.60 -26.45 -2.34
CA PRO A 30 7.60 -27.34 -1.80
C PRO A 30 6.80 -26.64 -0.68
N LYS A 31 5.57 -27.09 -0.45
CA LYS A 31 4.72 -26.59 0.66
C LYS A 31 5.38 -26.72 2.05
N SER A 32 6.34 -27.65 2.20
CA SER A 32 7.09 -27.81 3.44
C SER A 32 8.00 -26.62 3.79
N TYR A 33 8.12 -25.64 2.89
CA TYR A 33 8.83 -24.38 3.16
C TYR A 33 7.97 -23.36 3.90
N ILE A 34 6.65 -23.54 3.92
CA ILE A 34 5.76 -22.63 4.65
C ILE A 34 6.23 -22.48 6.10
N GLY A 35 6.41 -21.22 6.55
CA GLY A 35 6.90 -20.87 7.88
C GLY A 35 8.41 -20.99 8.07
N LYS A 36 9.17 -21.43 7.06
CA LYS A 36 10.64 -21.50 7.15
C LYS A 36 11.30 -20.24 6.59
N GLN A 37 12.40 -19.85 7.22
CA GLN A 37 13.29 -18.82 6.68
C GLN A 37 14.06 -19.39 5.49
N VAL A 38 14.03 -18.68 4.38
CA VAL A 38 14.70 -19.03 3.12
C VAL A 38 15.37 -17.80 2.53
N ALA A 39 16.38 -17.99 1.68
CA ALA A 39 17.01 -16.92 0.94
C ALA A 39 16.67 -17.03 -0.56
N CYS A 40 16.46 -15.91 -1.22
CA CYS A 40 16.33 -15.87 -2.66
C CYS A 40 17.66 -16.27 -3.33
N PRO A 41 17.69 -17.27 -4.21
CA PRO A 41 18.94 -17.73 -4.83
C PRO A 41 19.55 -16.70 -5.80
N ILE A 42 18.79 -15.66 -6.19
CA ILE A 42 19.23 -14.65 -7.15
C ILE A 42 19.80 -13.41 -6.45
N CYS A 43 19.09 -12.89 -5.40
CA CYS A 43 19.49 -11.64 -4.74
C CYS A 43 19.93 -11.82 -3.28
N GLY A 44 19.88 -13.04 -2.74
CA GLY A 44 20.25 -13.33 -1.35
C GLY A 44 19.27 -12.82 -0.28
N PHE A 45 18.16 -12.20 -0.68
CA PHE A 45 17.19 -11.66 0.27
C PHE A 45 16.57 -12.77 1.10
N GLU A 46 16.69 -12.66 2.44
CA GLU A 46 16.11 -13.63 3.38
C GLU A 46 14.68 -13.26 3.75
N PHE A 47 13.80 -14.24 3.77
CA PHE A 47 12.38 -14.06 4.08
C PHE A 47 11.77 -15.36 4.60
N ILE A 48 10.60 -15.26 5.23
CA ILE A 48 9.82 -16.43 5.61
C ILE A 48 8.97 -16.86 4.43
N TRP A 49 9.07 -18.14 4.01
CA TRP A 49 8.24 -18.70 2.94
C TRP A 49 6.80 -18.82 3.43
N THR A 50 5.87 -18.08 2.81
CA THR A 50 4.46 -18.08 3.20
C THR A 50 3.56 -18.59 2.08
N ASP A 51 2.41 -19.15 2.43
CA ASP A 51 1.39 -19.58 1.46
C ASP A 51 0.47 -18.39 1.12
N PHE A 52 0.94 -17.51 0.24
CA PHE A 52 0.17 -16.34 -0.20
C PHE A 52 -1.06 -16.70 -1.06
N PHE A 53 -1.18 -17.93 -1.53
CA PHE A 53 -2.24 -18.34 -2.48
C PHE A 53 -3.61 -18.64 -1.83
N ARG A 54 -3.74 -18.58 -0.50
CA ARG A 54 -4.99 -18.88 0.19
C ARG A 54 -5.76 -17.68 0.73
N SER A 55 -5.22 -16.48 0.65
CA SER A 55 -5.92 -15.30 1.15
C SER A 55 -6.67 -14.60 0.01
N THR A 56 -7.98 -14.50 0.16
CA THR A 56 -8.83 -13.63 -0.67
C THR A 56 -8.76 -12.16 -0.23
N CYS A 57 -7.82 -11.83 0.67
CA CYS A 57 -7.69 -10.47 1.18
C CYS A 57 -7.07 -9.57 0.13
N SER A 58 -7.82 -8.57 -0.26
CA SER A 58 -7.38 -7.48 -1.12
C SER A 58 -7.15 -6.24 -0.28
N PHE A 59 -6.00 -5.60 -0.47
CA PHE A 59 -5.69 -4.32 0.12
C PHE A 59 -5.46 -3.30 -0.98
N VAL A 60 -5.72 -2.05 -0.65
CA VAL A 60 -5.38 -0.90 -1.51
C VAL A 60 -4.38 -0.04 -0.74
N ILE A 61 -3.17 0.05 -1.25
CA ILE A 61 -2.14 0.94 -0.74
C ILE A 61 -2.31 2.28 -1.44
N TYR A 62 -2.45 3.36 -0.69
CA TYR A 62 -2.73 4.68 -1.27
C TYR A 62 -1.97 5.79 -0.56
N ASP A 63 -1.87 6.93 -1.24
CA ASP A 63 -1.26 8.16 -0.76
C ASP A 63 -1.97 9.37 -1.35
N LEU A 64 -2.00 10.47 -0.61
CA LEU A 64 -2.63 11.73 -0.99
C LEU A 64 -1.61 12.86 -0.97
N GLU A 65 -1.68 13.75 -1.98
CA GLU A 65 -1.14 15.09 -1.88
C GLU A 65 -2.27 16.09 -1.64
N THR A 66 -2.03 17.11 -0.82
CA THR A 66 -3.07 18.01 -0.32
C THR A 66 -2.66 19.47 -0.43
N THR A 67 -3.64 20.40 -0.30
CA THR A 67 -3.38 21.85 -0.27
C THR A 67 -2.81 22.33 1.07
N GLY A 68 -2.80 21.47 2.09
CA GLY A 68 -2.30 21.77 3.43
C GLY A 68 -2.51 20.61 4.38
N LEU A 69 -2.47 20.87 5.68
CA LEU A 69 -2.42 19.85 6.73
C LEU A 69 -3.76 19.65 7.47
N TYR A 70 -4.75 20.49 7.23
CA TYR A 70 -5.99 20.54 7.99
C TYR A 70 -7.17 20.01 7.16
N PRO A 71 -7.64 18.78 7.40
CA PRO A 71 -8.69 18.14 6.59
C PRO A 71 -10.01 18.95 6.53
N ASP A 72 -10.30 19.74 7.55
CA ASP A 72 -11.51 20.57 7.60
C ASP A 72 -11.44 21.81 6.69
N GLU A 73 -10.23 22.28 6.38
CA GLU A 73 -9.98 23.48 5.58
C GLU A 73 -9.37 23.17 4.21
N ASP A 74 -8.52 22.14 4.16
CA ASP A 74 -7.75 21.74 3.00
C ASP A 74 -8.42 20.61 2.21
N GLU A 75 -7.94 20.40 0.99
CA GLU A 75 -8.45 19.38 0.08
C GLU A 75 -7.28 18.58 -0.51
N PHE A 76 -7.53 17.33 -0.84
CA PHE A 76 -6.54 16.59 -1.60
C PHE A 76 -6.52 17.05 -3.07
N ILE A 77 -5.33 17.06 -3.66
CA ILE A 77 -5.06 17.51 -5.03
C ILE A 77 -4.52 16.41 -5.92
N GLN A 78 -4.10 15.31 -5.32
CA GLN A 78 -3.68 14.09 -6.02
C GLN A 78 -3.98 12.88 -5.14
N ILE A 79 -4.40 11.80 -5.75
CA ILE A 79 -4.50 10.48 -5.15
C ILE A 79 -3.83 9.47 -6.06
N ALA A 80 -2.99 8.62 -5.50
CA ALA A 80 -2.48 7.44 -6.15
C ALA A 80 -2.74 6.21 -5.27
N ALA A 81 -2.96 5.07 -5.91
CA ALA A 81 -3.14 3.82 -5.22
C ALA A 81 -2.72 2.63 -6.08
N VAL A 82 -2.35 1.54 -5.43
CA VAL A 82 -2.04 0.25 -6.05
C VAL A 82 -2.69 -0.87 -5.25
N ARG A 83 -3.18 -1.88 -5.95
CA ARG A 83 -3.73 -3.05 -5.30
C ARG A 83 -2.63 -3.98 -4.80
N TYR A 84 -2.83 -4.48 -3.59
CA TYR A 84 -1.96 -5.48 -2.98
C TYR A 84 -2.78 -6.73 -2.73
N GLU A 85 -2.43 -7.79 -3.42
CA GLU A 85 -3.14 -9.06 -3.37
C GLU A 85 -2.15 -10.22 -3.22
N ASN A 86 -2.51 -11.20 -2.42
CA ASN A 86 -1.72 -12.41 -2.24
C ASN A 86 -0.24 -12.14 -1.90
N GLY A 87 0.04 -11.10 -1.14
CA GLY A 87 1.39 -10.73 -0.74
C GLY A 87 2.21 -9.98 -1.79
N CYS A 88 1.63 -9.59 -2.92
CA CYS A 88 2.28 -8.91 -4.02
C CYS A 88 1.55 -7.63 -4.44
N LEU A 89 2.29 -6.69 -5.03
CA LEU A 89 1.68 -5.53 -5.67
C LEU A 89 1.20 -5.92 -7.07
N ALA A 90 -0.05 -5.59 -7.37
CA ALA A 90 -0.62 -5.70 -8.70
C ALA A 90 -0.27 -4.43 -9.50
N ALA A 91 0.93 -4.36 -10.05
CA ALA A 91 1.46 -3.15 -10.69
C ALA A 91 0.61 -2.65 -11.87
N GLU A 92 -0.17 -3.53 -12.49
CA GLU A 92 -1.09 -3.19 -13.59
C GLU A 92 -2.45 -2.68 -13.08
N ASP A 93 -2.77 -2.88 -11.80
CA ASP A 93 -4.02 -2.45 -11.16
C ASP A 93 -3.76 -1.25 -10.24
N MET A 94 -3.64 -0.09 -10.87
CA MET A 94 -3.37 1.18 -10.20
C MET A 94 -4.49 2.18 -10.42
N PHE A 95 -4.73 3.00 -9.41
CA PHE A 95 -5.58 4.19 -9.50
C PHE A 95 -4.72 5.43 -9.40
N PHE A 96 -4.98 6.40 -10.28
CA PHE A 96 -4.32 7.70 -10.22
C PHE A 96 -5.28 8.80 -10.70
N SER A 97 -5.35 9.90 -9.95
CA SER A 97 -6.05 11.11 -10.40
C SER A 97 -5.50 12.36 -9.74
N PHE A 98 -5.41 13.44 -10.48
CA PHE A 98 -5.43 14.78 -9.91
C PHE A 98 -6.86 15.14 -9.48
N ALA A 99 -6.96 16.04 -8.49
CA ALA A 99 -8.23 16.62 -8.07
C ALA A 99 -8.11 18.16 -8.06
N ARG A 100 -9.13 18.85 -8.56
CA ARG A 100 -9.17 20.31 -8.60
C ARG A 100 -9.77 20.87 -7.33
N PRO A 101 -8.96 21.45 -6.41
CA PRO A 101 -9.46 22.00 -5.16
C PRO A 101 -10.31 23.26 -5.40
N ARG A 102 -11.07 23.67 -4.39
CA ARG A 102 -11.85 24.92 -4.42
C ARG A 102 -10.98 26.17 -4.37
N ARG A 103 -9.88 26.09 -3.62
CA ARG A 103 -8.89 27.18 -3.48
C ARG A 103 -7.68 26.91 -4.36
N SER A 104 -7.03 27.99 -4.81
CA SER A 104 -5.78 27.85 -5.55
C SER A 104 -4.69 27.22 -4.70
N ILE A 105 -3.89 26.37 -5.32
CA ILE A 105 -2.70 25.77 -4.73
C ILE A 105 -1.67 26.88 -4.50
N SER A 106 -1.16 26.99 -3.28
CA SER A 106 -0.14 27.97 -2.92
C SER A 106 1.21 27.64 -3.54
N SER A 107 2.07 28.65 -3.70
CA SER A 107 3.43 28.45 -4.17
C SER A 107 4.27 27.54 -3.26
N PHE A 108 3.97 27.55 -1.95
CA PHE A 108 4.59 26.65 -1.00
C PHE A 108 4.25 25.18 -1.30
N ILE A 109 2.96 24.87 -1.48
CA ILE A 109 2.51 23.48 -1.81
C ILE A 109 3.05 23.08 -3.18
N GLU A 110 3.02 23.97 -4.20
CA GLU A 110 3.58 23.67 -5.51
C GLU A 110 5.09 23.39 -5.42
N SER A 111 5.83 24.15 -4.63
CA SER A 111 7.26 23.90 -4.41
C SER A 111 7.51 22.56 -3.72
N TYR A 112 6.66 22.19 -2.76
CA TYR A 112 6.80 20.98 -1.95
C TYR A 112 6.42 19.72 -2.72
N THR A 113 5.23 19.69 -3.35
CA THR A 113 4.68 18.52 -4.05
C THR A 113 5.05 18.49 -5.54
N GLY A 114 5.38 19.63 -6.13
CA GLY A 114 5.51 19.79 -7.59
C GLY A 114 4.18 19.98 -8.30
N ILE A 115 3.04 19.97 -7.57
CA ILE A 115 1.71 20.09 -8.12
C ILE A 115 1.23 21.53 -8.00
N GLY A 116 1.09 22.21 -9.11
CA GLY A 116 0.57 23.58 -9.18
C GLY A 116 -0.79 23.64 -9.85
N ASN A 117 -1.38 24.84 -9.85
CA ASN A 117 -2.72 25.09 -10.40
C ASN A 117 -2.91 24.61 -11.85
N ARG A 118 -1.85 24.67 -12.66
CA ARG A 118 -1.86 24.19 -14.06
C ARG A 118 -2.13 22.68 -14.17
N HIS A 119 -1.66 21.90 -13.19
CA HIS A 119 -1.81 20.43 -13.20
C HIS A 119 -3.23 19.99 -12.87
N VAL A 120 -3.93 20.78 -12.08
CA VAL A 120 -5.29 20.47 -11.60
C VAL A 120 -6.39 21.23 -12.33
N ALA A 121 -6.06 22.15 -13.24
CA ALA A 121 -7.03 23.03 -13.91
C ALA A 121 -8.18 22.28 -14.61
N GLY A 122 -7.84 21.18 -15.30
CA GLY A 122 -8.81 20.30 -15.99
C GLY A 122 -9.23 19.05 -15.20
N ALA A 123 -8.75 18.92 -13.95
CA ALA A 123 -9.06 17.73 -13.16
C ALA A 123 -10.50 17.75 -12.62
N PRO A 124 -11.10 16.59 -12.33
CA PRO A 124 -12.37 16.49 -11.62
C PRO A 124 -12.26 17.09 -10.22
N ARG A 125 -13.39 17.34 -9.59
CA ARG A 125 -13.45 17.80 -8.19
C ARG A 125 -13.06 16.66 -7.24
N PRO A 126 -12.57 16.97 -6.02
CA PRO A 126 -12.17 15.96 -5.04
C PRO A 126 -13.27 14.92 -4.75
N GLU A 127 -14.53 15.34 -4.64
CA GLU A 127 -15.65 14.44 -4.43
C GLU A 127 -15.88 13.47 -5.57
N GLU A 128 -15.72 13.90 -6.82
CA GLU A 128 -15.86 13.04 -8.01
C GLU A 128 -14.72 12.02 -8.08
N VAL A 129 -13.49 12.48 -7.79
CA VAL A 129 -12.31 11.61 -7.73
C VAL A 129 -12.49 10.56 -6.63
N LEU A 130 -12.99 10.98 -5.46
CA LEU A 130 -13.19 10.08 -4.32
C LEU A 130 -14.26 9.02 -4.61
N CYS A 131 -15.35 9.37 -5.32
CA CYS A 131 -16.35 8.39 -5.78
C CYS A 131 -15.72 7.36 -6.71
N ARG A 132 -14.94 7.78 -7.70
CA ARG A 132 -14.22 6.86 -8.61
C ARG A 132 -13.21 5.99 -7.86
N PHE A 133 -12.48 6.57 -6.91
CA PHE A 133 -11.57 5.81 -6.06
C PHE A 133 -12.32 4.76 -5.21
N SER A 134 -13.44 5.14 -4.59
CA SER A 134 -14.26 4.20 -3.81
C SER A 134 -14.78 3.04 -4.66
N GLN A 135 -15.24 3.32 -5.88
CA GLN A 135 -15.69 2.31 -6.82
C GLN A 135 -14.55 1.35 -7.20
N TRP A 136 -13.37 1.89 -7.53
CA TRP A 136 -12.20 1.09 -7.88
C TRP A 136 -11.67 0.29 -6.68
N ALA A 137 -11.61 0.88 -5.48
CA ALA A 137 -11.13 0.20 -4.28
C ALA A 137 -12.05 -0.96 -3.85
N GLY A 138 -13.36 -0.84 -4.10
CA GLY A 138 -14.34 -1.85 -3.67
C GLY A 138 -14.32 -2.05 -2.16
N GLU A 139 -14.38 -3.30 -1.72
CA GLU A 139 -14.38 -3.67 -0.29
C GLU A 139 -12.97 -3.89 0.30
N ALA A 140 -11.93 -3.50 -0.43
CA ALA A 140 -10.56 -3.67 0.03
C ALA A 140 -10.27 -2.86 1.31
N THR A 141 -9.47 -3.43 2.21
CA THR A 141 -8.88 -2.68 3.32
C THR A 141 -7.82 -1.72 2.79
N LEU A 142 -7.86 -0.47 3.24
CA LEU A 142 -6.92 0.56 2.81
C LEU A 142 -5.62 0.54 3.64
N ILE A 143 -4.49 0.85 3.02
CA ILE A 143 -3.20 1.00 3.70
C ILE A 143 -2.58 2.34 3.29
N ALA A 144 -2.23 3.16 4.27
CA ALA A 144 -1.48 4.40 4.04
C ALA A 144 -0.37 4.56 5.07
N HIS A 145 0.59 5.43 4.80
CA HIS A 145 1.66 5.74 5.75
C HIS A 145 1.29 6.98 6.59
N ASN A 146 1.22 6.82 7.91
CA ASN A 146 0.62 7.81 8.81
C ASN A 146 -0.86 8.11 8.51
N GLY A 147 -1.53 7.17 7.84
CA GLY A 147 -2.87 7.35 7.31
C GLY A 147 -3.92 7.64 8.37
N LYS A 148 -3.79 7.05 9.57
CA LYS A 148 -4.71 7.31 10.69
C LYS A 148 -4.75 8.79 11.08
N ARG A 149 -3.64 9.50 10.97
CA ARG A 149 -3.52 10.90 11.36
C ARG A 149 -3.74 11.86 10.21
N PHE A 150 -3.55 11.40 8.97
CA PHE A 150 -3.57 12.25 7.79
C PHE A 150 -4.55 11.75 6.71
N ASP A 151 -4.16 10.84 5.85
CA ASP A 151 -4.92 10.48 4.65
C ASP A 151 -6.36 10.07 4.92
N SER A 152 -6.58 9.19 5.92
CA SER A 152 -7.92 8.73 6.28
C SER A 152 -8.84 9.87 6.71
N LYS A 153 -8.29 10.94 7.30
CA LYS A 153 -9.06 12.12 7.69
C LYS A 153 -9.47 12.94 6.48
N PHE A 154 -8.60 13.09 5.48
CA PHE A 154 -8.93 13.79 4.24
C PHE A 154 -10.03 13.07 3.44
N LEU A 155 -10.01 11.73 3.39
CA LEU A 155 -11.09 10.95 2.78
C LEU A 155 -12.44 11.23 3.49
N ALA A 156 -12.46 11.11 4.82
CA ALA A 156 -13.67 11.34 5.61
C ALA A 156 -14.17 12.80 5.52
N ALA A 157 -13.25 13.77 5.61
CA ALA A 157 -13.59 15.19 5.51
C ALA A 157 -14.16 15.55 4.13
N THR A 158 -13.64 14.94 3.05
CA THR A 158 -14.20 15.14 1.71
C THR A 158 -15.63 14.61 1.63
N CYS A 159 -15.91 13.42 2.17
CA CYS A 159 -17.26 12.88 2.23
C CYS A 159 -18.20 13.82 2.99
N GLN A 160 -17.78 14.26 4.18
CA GLN A 160 -18.58 15.14 5.04
C GLN A 160 -18.86 16.49 4.36
N ARG A 161 -17.82 17.11 3.80
CA ARG A 161 -17.91 18.44 3.14
C ARG A 161 -18.91 18.47 2.00
N HIS A 162 -19.03 17.36 1.28
CA HIS A 162 -19.89 17.25 0.09
C HIS A 162 -21.18 16.47 0.35
N GLY A 163 -21.47 16.08 1.60
CA GLY A 163 -22.70 15.36 1.96
C GLY A 163 -22.86 14.02 1.23
N LEU A 164 -21.76 13.34 0.94
CA LEU A 164 -21.80 12.08 0.20
C LEU A 164 -22.37 10.96 1.07
N PRO A 165 -23.22 10.07 0.53
CA PRO A 165 -23.57 8.81 1.21
C PRO A 165 -22.28 8.01 1.46
N THR A 166 -22.10 7.51 2.68
CA THR A 166 -20.82 6.88 3.05
C THR A 166 -20.98 5.43 3.49
N ARG A 167 -19.88 4.69 3.40
CA ARG A 167 -19.63 3.41 4.05
C ARG A 167 -18.35 3.48 4.88
N GLN A 168 -18.28 2.69 5.93
CA GLN A 168 -17.06 2.50 6.69
C GLN A 168 -16.11 1.57 5.96
N VAL A 169 -14.81 1.88 6.03
CA VAL A 169 -13.75 1.07 5.42
C VAL A 169 -12.64 0.88 6.43
N ASP A 170 -12.20 -0.37 6.58
CA ASP A 170 -11.04 -0.70 7.41
C ASP A 170 -9.76 -0.15 6.80
N CYS A 171 -8.91 0.40 7.67
CA CYS A 171 -7.62 0.95 7.29
C CYS A 171 -6.51 0.43 8.19
N ILE A 172 -5.34 0.26 7.61
CA ILE A 172 -4.08 -0.05 8.30
C ILE A 172 -3.15 1.14 8.13
N ASP A 173 -2.57 1.60 9.23
CA ASP A 173 -1.45 2.55 9.18
C ASP A 173 -0.14 1.76 9.15
N SER A 174 0.62 1.88 8.07
CA SER A 174 1.87 1.12 7.87
C SER A 174 2.95 1.44 8.93
N ILE A 175 2.81 2.55 9.67
CA ILE A 175 3.65 2.84 10.83
C ILE A 175 3.52 1.75 11.89
N HIS A 176 2.35 1.11 12.04
CA HIS A 176 2.22 -0.03 12.95
C HIS A 176 3.08 -1.21 12.52
N ILE A 177 3.10 -1.55 11.23
CA ILE A 177 3.95 -2.62 10.69
C ILE A 177 5.44 -2.25 10.89
N SER A 178 5.80 -1.00 10.63
CA SER A 178 7.15 -0.50 10.85
C SER A 178 7.59 -0.61 12.33
N LYS A 179 6.70 -0.29 13.26
CA LYS A 179 6.98 -0.42 14.70
C LYS A 179 7.11 -1.88 15.14
N MET A 180 6.31 -2.78 14.56
CA MET A 180 6.42 -4.21 14.83
C MET A 180 7.79 -4.76 14.39
N LEU A 181 8.32 -4.29 13.26
CA LEU A 181 9.60 -4.77 12.72
C LEU A 181 10.81 -4.11 13.37
N PHE A 182 10.78 -2.79 13.57
CA PHE A 182 11.95 -2.00 13.99
C PHE A 182 11.91 -1.57 15.45
N GLY A 183 10.82 -1.93 16.17
CA GLY A 183 10.61 -1.48 17.55
C GLY A 183 10.00 -0.08 17.62
N ASN A 184 9.69 0.35 18.84
CA ASN A 184 9.03 1.64 19.13
C ASN A 184 9.80 2.42 20.20
N THR A 185 11.14 2.35 20.19
CA THR A 185 11.98 3.10 21.11
C THR A 185 12.07 4.59 20.72
N ARG A 186 12.28 5.45 21.71
CA ARG A 186 12.46 6.89 21.47
C ARG A 186 13.63 7.12 20.49
N GLY A 187 13.41 7.90 19.45
CA GLY A 187 14.41 8.17 18.39
C GLY A 187 14.37 7.20 17.21
N THR A 188 13.59 6.14 17.28
CA THR A 188 13.34 5.29 16.11
C THR A 188 12.38 6.01 15.16
N GLY A 189 12.90 6.62 14.10
CA GLY A 189 12.07 7.28 13.07
C GLY A 189 11.25 6.25 12.27
N HIS A 190 9.99 6.54 12.02
CA HIS A 190 9.09 5.71 11.22
C HIS A 190 8.49 6.48 10.03
N SER A 191 9.11 7.59 9.60
CA SER A 191 8.72 8.23 8.33
C SER A 191 9.00 7.28 7.16
N LEU A 192 8.33 7.50 6.04
CA LEU A 192 8.51 6.66 4.85
C LEU A 192 9.98 6.61 4.41
N ASP A 193 10.71 7.72 4.54
CA ASP A 193 12.15 7.77 4.23
C ASP A 193 13.00 6.94 5.19
N HIS A 194 12.69 6.95 6.50
CA HIS A 194 13.36 6.08 7.46
C HIS A 194 13.10 4.60 7.16
N VAL A 195 11.85 4.26 6.86
CA VAL A 195 11.46 2.89 6.51
C VAL A 195 12.15 2.45 5.22
N LYS A 196 12.13 3.29 4.17
CA LYS A 196 12.82 3.06 2.90
C LYS A 196 14.31 2.78 3.12
N SER A 197 14.99 3.65 3.87
CA SER A 197 16.42 3.52 4.17
C SER A 197 16.75 2.22 4.91
N ARG A 198 15.99 1.88 5.95
CA ARG A 198 16.22 0.65 6.76
C ARG A 198 15.96 -0.63 5.98
N LEU A 199 15.02 -0.58 5.04
CA LEU A 199 14.73 -1.72 4.18
C LEU A 199 15.68 -1.83 2.98
N GLY A 200 16.50 -0.80 2.71
CA GLY A 200 17.40 -0.74 1.57
C GLY A 200 16.65 -0.63 0.24
N LEU A 201 15.45 0.00 0.24
CA LEU A 201 14.66 0.14 -0.98
C LEU A 201 15.29 1.18 -1.91
N ARG A 202 15.39 0.84 -3.20
CA ARG A 202 15.88 1.76 -4.23
C ARG A 202 14.92 2.91 -4.44
N GLU A 203 15.45 4.04 -4.89
CA GLU A 203 14.65 5.19 -5.32
C GLU A 203 13.73 4.81 -6.49
N THR A 204 12.63 5.51 -6.59
CA THR A 204 11.78 5.49 -7.77
C THR A 204 12.29 6.55 -8.75
N ASN A 205 11.89 6.45 -10.01
CA ASN A 205 12.15 7.49 -11.00
C ASN A 205 11.22 8.71 -10.82
N LEU A 206 10.30 8.66 -9.85
CA LEU A 206 9.35 9.72 -9.54
C LEU A 206 9.87 10.58 -8.38
N ARG A 207 9.50 11.84 -8.39
CA ARG A 207 9.85 12.78 -7.33
C ARG A 207 9.19 12.34 -6.01
N ARG A 208 9.88 12.54 -4.87
CA ARG A 208 9.25 12.50 -3.53
C ARG A 208 8.15 13.56 -3.48
N HIS A 209 7.07 13.24 -2.76
CA HIS A 209 5.83 14.03 -2.75
C HIS A 209 5.17 14.11 -4.14
N ASP A 210 5.27 13.05 -4.91
CA ASP A 210 4.34 12.64 -5.95
C ASP A 210 3.69 11.36 -5.43
N ALA A 211 2.38 11.36 -5.21
CA ALA A 211 1.69 10.25 -4.59
C ALA A 211 1.96 8.90 -5.30
N ARG A 212 2.26 8.90 -6.61
CA ARG A 212 2.64 7.69 -7.36
C ARG A 212 3.97 7.12 -6.89
N GLY A 213 4.95 7.98 -6.65
CA GLY A 213 6.27 7.59 -6.15
C GLY A 213 6.17 7.09 -4.71
N ASP A 214 5.39 7.78 -3.89
CA ASP A 214 5.21 7.44 -2.49
C ASP A 214 4.42 6.13 -2.33
N VAL A 215 3.40 5.88 -3.16
CA VAL A 215 2.67 4.59 -3.21
C VAL A 215 3.57 3.45 -3.64
N ASP A 216 4.47 3.63 -4.62
CA ASP A 216 5.42 2.58 -5.01
C ASP A 216 6.38 2.24 -3.87
N ILE A 217 6.97 3.24 -3.22
CA ILE A 217 7.84 3.03 -2.05
C ILE A 217 7.08 2.39 -0.91
N LEU A 218 5.88 2.89 -0.59
CA LEU A 218 5.04 2.36 0.48
C LEU A 218 4.64 0.91 0.22
N GLY A 219 4.24 0.61 -1.01
CA GLY A 219 3.86 -0.74 -1.41
C GLY A 219 5.01 -1.73 -1.21
N ARG A 220 6.20 -1.40 -1.71
CA ARG A 220 7.40 -2.22 -1.53
C ARG A 220 7.79 -2.35 -0.05
N ALA A 221 7.61 -1.27 0.72
CA ALA A 221 7.86 -1.29 2.16
C ALA A 221 6.89 -2.22 2.89
N VAL A 222 5.59 -2.16 2.61
CA VAL A 222 4.58 -3.05 3.20
C VAL A 222 4.89 -4.50 2.88
N VAL A 223 5.15 -4.83 1.61
CA VAL A 223 5.57 -6.19 1.20
C VAL A 223 6.78 -6.65 2.00
N SER A 224 7.86 -5.87 1.99
CA SER A 224 9.11 -6.25 2.66
C SER A 224 8.96 -6.40 4.18
N MET A 225 8.24 -5.46 4.83
CA MET A 225 8.03 -5.53 6.27
C MET A 225 7.15 -6.73 6.67
N SER A 226 6.05 -6.95 5.95
CA SER A 226 5.13 -8.06 6.23
C SER A 226 5.83 -9.40 6.13
N GLN A 227 6.70 -9.56 5.15
CA GLN A 227 7.45 -10.80 4.94
C GLN A 227 8.55 -11.02 5.96
N ARG A 228 9.29 -9.97 6.33
CA ARG A 228 10.31 -10.05 7.41
C ARG A 228 9.69 -10.41 8.76
N LEU A 229 8.44 -9.98 8.98
CA LEU A 229 7.67 -10.30 10.19
C LEU A 229 6.95 -11.67 10.11
N GLY A 230 6.91 -12.30 8.94
CA GLY A 230 6.13 -13.51 8.74
C GLY A 230 4.63 -13.31 8.90
N LEU A 231 4.12 -12.10 8.61
CA LEU A 231 2.69 -11.83 8.68
C LEU A 231 1.95 -12.63 7.61
N ASP A 232 0.77 -13.13 7.98
CA ASP A 232 -0.11 -13.74 6.99
C ASP A 232 -0.62 -12.70 5.98
N PRO A 233 -1.06 -13.12 4.78
CA PRO A 233 -1.50 -12.19 3.74
C PRO A 233 -2.69 -11.31 4.12
N SER A 234 -3.46 -11.68 5.14
CA SER A 234 -4.58 -10.87 5.64
C SER A 234 -4.14 -9.77 6.60
N LEU A 235 -2.84 -9.70 6.92
CA LEU A 235 -2.25 -8.78 7.90
C LEU A 235 -2.97 -8.84 9.26
N ASN A 236 -3.36 -10.06 9.67
CA ASN A 236 -3.93 -10.29 10.98
C ASN A 236 -2.94 -9.88 12.08
N GLY A 237 -3.46 -9.29 13.15
CA GLY A 237 -2.65 -8.78 14.25
C GLY A 237 -2.08 -7.37 14.02
N VAL A 238 -2.18 -6.80 12.81
CA VAL A 238 -1.87 -5.39 12.58
C VAL A 238 -3.06 -4.52 13.00
N PRO A 239 -2.85 -3.51 13.87
CA PRO A 239 -3.93 -2.63 14.31
C PRO A 239 -4.65 -1.95 13.15
N ARG A 240 -5.98 -1.95 13.19
CA ARG A 240 -6.84 -1.29 12.21
C ARG A 240 -7.52 -0.06 12.81
N HIS A 241 -7.90 0.85 11.94
CA HIS A 241 -8.81 1.96 12.22
C HIS A 241 -9.81 2.05 11.08
N GLN A 242 -10.79 2.93 11.19
CA GLN A 242 -11.78 3.10 10.13
C GLN A 242 -11.73 4.51 9.54
N THR A 243 -12.09 4.61 8.28
CA THR A 243 -12.38 5.85 7.58
C THR A 243 -13.70 5.73 6.83
N MET A 244 -14.09 6.79 6.14
CA MET A 244 -15.29 6.84 5.32
C MET A 244 -14.91 6.96 3.85
N LEU A 245 -15.55 6.15 3.02
CA LEU A 245 -15.57 6.30 1.57
C LEU A 245 -17.01 6.50 1.08
N PRO A 246 -17.21 7.12 -0.08
CA PRO A 246 -18.53 7.18 -0.70
C PRO A 246 -19.11 5.77 -0.91
N ARG A 247 -20.40 5.66 -0.67
CA ARG A 247 -21.17 4.50 -1.09
C ARG A 247 -21.54 4.72 -2.56
N VAL A 248 -21.00 3.93 -3.45
CA VAL A 248 -21.16 3.97 -4.90
C VAL A 248 -21.80 2.70 -5.40
#